data_db84b41eaef60e6e89752547284b36e0
#
_entry.id   db84b41eaef60e6e89752547284b36e0
#
_cell.length_a   1.000
_cell.length_b   1.000
_cell.length_c   1.000
_cell.angle_alpha   90.00
_cell.angle_beta   90.00
_cell.angle_gamma   90.00
#
_symmetry.space_group_name_H-M   'P 1'
#
loop_
_entity.id
_entity.type
_entity.pdbx_description
1 polymer ?
#
loop_
_entity_poly.entity_id
_entity_poly.type
_entity_poly.pdbx_seq_one_letter_code
_entity_poly.pdbx_strand_id
1 'polypeptide(L)'
;GIKAVTVIDPFTVKFELKAPSATFLSYLATNPNGVIVPKGVADLKTKPVGTGPFVFESYEPNQQFTLKANPNYYEDKQPYLSTVVFKFFKDQASISSALRSKAIDMTWFKDPKVSAQIVKSSPDLASAPGKTSRTFPVWMSMKAKPFNDVRVRRALSLATDRKACLQTVLGGSGKVGAMVPESQVGGYDGVGPMPYYKTDVPAAKKL
;
A
#
# COMPACT_ATOMS: atom_id res chain seq x y z
N GLY A 1 20.46 -4.59 -10.82
CA GLY A 1 19.79 -5.90 -10.90
C GLY A 1 20.70 -7.03 -10.46
N ILE A 2 20.15 -8.21 -10.27
CA ILE A 2 20.88 -9.42 -9.88
C ILE A 2 21.66 -9.95 -11.12
N LYS A 3 22.93 -10.31 -10.90
CA LYS A 3 23.79 -10.94 -11.91
C LYS A 3 23.70 -12.46 -11.79
N ALA A 4 23.82 -13.00 -10.56
CA ALA A 4 23.74 -14.41 -10.28
C ALA A 4 23.20 -14.69 -8.88
N VAL A 5 22.62 -15.86 -8.69
CA VAL A 5 22.22 -16.40 -7.39
C VAL A 5 22.86 -17.77 -7.25
N THR A 6 23.63 -17.99 -6.20
CA THR A 6 24.37 -19.23 -5.95
C THR A 6 24.05 -19.77 -4.56
N VAL A 7 23.71 -21.03 -4.46
CA VAL A 7 23.61 -21.74 -3.19
C VAL A 7 25.02 -22.16 -2.78
N ILE A 8 25.48 -21.68 -1.64
CA ILE A 8 26.81 -21.98 -1.08
C ILE A 8 26.73 -23.25 -0.22
N ASP A 9 25.70 -23.32 0.62
CA ASP A 9 25.44 -24.46 1.51
C ASP A 9 23.92 -24.53 1.80
N PRO A 10 23.42 -25.49 2.57
CA PRO A 10 21.98 -25.64 2.85
C PRO A 10 21.33 -24.42 3.50
N PHE A 11 22.08 -23.51 4.10
CA PHE A 11 21.58 -22.33 4.83
C PHE A 11 22.06 -21.00 4.26
N THR A 12 22.92 -21.04 3.20
CA THR A 12 23.54 -19.82 2.68
C THR A 12 23.29 -19.66 1.18
N VAL A 13 22.70 -18.51 0.82
CA VAL A 13 22.49 -18.08 -0.57
C VAL A 13 23.27 -16.80 -0.84
N LYS A 14 24.06 -16.80 -1.90
CA LYS A 14 24.84 -15.63 -2.36
C LYS A 14 24.14 -14.95 -3.53
N PHE A 15 23.91 -13.66 -3.42
CA PHE A 15 23.44 -12.80 -4.49
C PHE A 15 24.61 -11.97 -5.03
N GLU A 16 24.96 -12.14 -6.30
CA GLU A 16 25.86 -11.25 -7.02
C GLU A 16 25.08 -10.18 -7.75
N LEU A 17 25.38 -8.92 -7.48
CA LEU A 17 24.72 -7.78 -8.13
C LEU A 17 25.55 -7.29 -9.32
N LYS A 18 24.88 -6.78 -10.37
CA LYS A 18 25.54 -6.17 -11.54
C LYS A 18 26.28 -4.88 -11.21
N ALA A 19 25.82 -4.18 -10.16
CA ALA A 19 26.44 -2.99 -9.60
C ALA A 19 26.04 -2.87 -8.11
N PRO A 20 26.81 -2.16 -7.27
CA PRO A 20 26.45 -1.91 -5.89
C PRO A 20 25.06 -1.29 -5.76
N SER A 21 24.26 -1.76 -4.80
CA SER A 21 22.88 -1.28 -4.57
C SER A 21 22.60 -1.22 -3.08
N ALA A 22 22.56 -0.03 -2.51
CA ALA A 22 22.23 0.20 -1.11
C ALA A 22 20.79 -0.22 -0.76
N THR A 23 19.89 -0.21 -1.75
CA THR A 23 18.46 -0.52 -1.56
C THR A 23 18.10 -1.98 -1.81
N PHE A 24 19.06 -2.85 -2.13
CA PHE A 24 18.77 -4.22 -2.54
C PHE A 24 18.04 -5.02 -1.45
N LEU A 25 18.49 -4.96 -0.20
CA LEU A 25 17.86 -5.67 0.91
C LEU A 25 16.46 -5.11 1.20
N SER A 26 16.30 -3.78 1.20
CA SER A 26 14.99 -3.15 1.34
C SER A 26 14.04 -3.57 0.23
N TYR A 27 14.52 -3.70 -0.99
CA TYR A 27 13.72 -4.18 -2.12
C TYR A 27 13.24 -5.61 -1.92
N LEU A 28 14.09 -6.52 -1.44
CA LEU A 28 13.70 -7.89 -1.11
C LEU A 28 12.68 -7.94 0.03
N ALA A 29 12.87 -7.11 1.07
CA ALA A 29 12.00 -7.10 2.25
C ALA A 29 10.60 -6.53 1.99
N THR A 30 10.46 -5.59 1.05
CA THR A 30 9.20 -4.85 0.84
C THR A 30 8.40 -5.29 -0.37
N ASN A 31 8.97 -6.12 -1.21
CA ASN A 31 8.36 -6.50 -2.49
C ASN A 31 7.91 -7.97 -2.45
N PRO A 32 6.74 -8.32 -3.02
CA PRO A 32 6.33 -9.72 -3.15
C PRO A 32 7.35 -10.63 -3.87
N ASN A 33 8.33 -10.05 -4.56
CA ASN A 33 9.41 -10.79 -5.20
C ASN A 33 10.44 -11.40 -4.22
N GLY A 34 10.45 -10.97 -2.96
CA GLY A 34 11.31 -11.53 -1.89
C GLY A 34 10.65 -12.64 -1.08
N VAL A 35 9.46 -13.09 -1.47
CA VAL A 35 8.76 -14.19 -0.80
C VAL A 35 9.55 -15.49 -0.95
N ILE A 36 9.80 -16.14 0.20
CA ILE A 36 10.46 -17.45 0.24
C ILE A 36 9.39 -18.54 0.19
N VAL A 37 9.53 -19.44 -0.77
CA VAL A 37 8.62 -20.57 -1.00
C VAL A 37 9.40 -21.88 -1.07
N PRO A 38 8.79 -23.02 -0.69
CA PRO A 38 9.45 -24.33 -0.78
C PRO A 38 9.78 -24.71 -2.21
N LYS A 39 10.94 -25.31 -2.42
CA LYS A 39 11.34 -25.85 -3.71
C LYS A 39 10.43 -27.02 -4.09
N GLY A 40 9.97 -27.06 -5.33
CA GLY A 40 9.20 -28.20 -5.88
C GLY A 40 7.70 -28.19 -5.58
N VAL A 41 7.15 -27.16 -4.94
CA VAL A 41 5.71 -27.00 -4.79
C VAL A 41 5.11 -26.56 -6.12
N ALA A 42 4.31 -27.44 -6.74
CA ALA A 42 3.79 -27.23 -8.09
C ALA A 42 2.67 -26.18 -8.16
N ASP A 43 1.88 -26.01 -7.11
CA ASP A 43 0.68 -25.18 -7.12
C ASP A 43 0.58 -24.24 -5.92
N LEU A 44 1.37 -23.19 -5.97
CA LEU A 44 1.31 -22.10 -4.98
C LEU A 44 0.09 -21.19 -5.16
N LYS A 45 -0.64 -21.31 -6.28
CA LYS A 45 -1.85 -20.54 -6.53
C LYS A 45 -3.02 -20.99 -5.68
N THR A 46 -3.22 -22.31 -5.58
CA THR A 46 -4.35 -22.91 -4.85
C THR A 46 -3.95 -23.40 -3.47
N LYS A 47 -2.68 -23.74 -3.28
CA LYS A 47 -2.12 -24.23 -2.01
C LYS A 47 -0.84 -23.48 -1.66
N PRO A 48 -0.95 -22.18 -1.29
CA PRO A 48 0.22 -21.40 -0.93
C PRO A 48 0.87 -21.95 0.34
N VAL A 49 2.21 -22.05 0.31
CA VAL A 49 3.03 -22.45 1.44
C VAL A 49 4.08 -21.37 1.66
N GLY A 50 4.19 -20.89 2.88
CA GLY A 50 5.13 -19.85 3.29
C GLY A 50 5.67 -20.09 4.69
N THR A 51 6.50 -19.17 5.16
CA THR A 51 7.14 -19.20 6.49
C THR A 51 6.48 -18.25 7.51
N GLY A 52 5.33 -17.70 7.16
CA GLY A 52 4.62 -16.72 7.98
C GLY A 52 3.92 -17.32 9.22
N PRO A 53 3.36 -16.45 10.08
CA PRO A 53 2.66 -16.87 11.32
C PRO A 53 1.37 -17.66 11.07
N PHE A 54 0.84 -17.61 9.85
CA PHE A 54 -0.36 -18.34 9.48
C PHE A 54 -0.11 -19.21 8.25
N VAL A 55 -0.79 -20.36 8.20
CA VAL A 55 -0.81 -21.28 7.06
C VAL A 55 -2.18 -21.24 6.38
N PHE A 56 -2.17 -21.51 5.08
CA PHE A 56 -3.38 -21.59 4.27
C PHE A 56 -4.28 -22.76 4.75
N GLU A 57 -5.56 -22.51 4.89
CA GLU A 57 -6.58 -23.52 5.16
C GLU A 57 -7.52 -23.70 3.97
N SER A 58 -8.23 -22.65 3.57
CA SER A 58 -9.21 -22.71 2.48
C SER A 58 -9.36 -21.40 1.74
N TYR A 59 -9.84 -21.49 0.51
CA TYR A 59 -10.25 -20.36 -0.31
C TYR A 59 -11.57 -20.66 -1.02
N GLU A 60 -12.57 -19.87 -0.72
CA GLU A 60 -13.86 -19.87 -1.38
C GLU A 60 -13.95 -18.64 -2.30
N PRO A 61 -13.92 -18.81 -3.62
CA PRO A 61 -13.89 -17.70 -4.57
C PRO A 61 -14.99 -16.68 -4.32
N ASN A 62 -14.63 -15.40 -4.24
CA ASN A 62 -15.52 -14.26 -3.98
C ASN A 62 -16.25 -14.29 -2.62
N GLN A 63 -15.94 -15.20 -1.74
CA GLN A 63 -16.54 -15.30 -0.40
C GLN A 63 -15.52 -15.04 0.68
N GLN A 64 -14.57 -15.95 0.86
CA GLN A 64 -13.61 -15.85 1.95
C GLN A 64 -12.29 -16.57 1.68
N PHE A 65 -11.32 -16.22 2.47
CA PHE A 65 -10.00 -16.83 2.52
C PHE A 65 -9.64 -17.08 3.98
N THR A 66 -9.39 -18.34 4.33
CA THR A 66 -9.16 -18.77 5.71
C THR A 66 -7.71 -19.20 5.92
N LEU A 67 -7.14 -18.71 6.99
CA LEU A 67 -5.80 -19.03 7.47
C LEU A 67 -5.87 -19.59 8.89
N LYS A 68 -5.02 -20.56 9.21
CA LYS A 68 -4.80 -21.08 10.57
C LYS A 68 -3.45 -20.69 11.12
N ALA A 69 -3.31 -20.64 12.43
CA ALA A 69 -2.03 -20.45 13.08
C ALA A 69 -1.00 -21.50 12.60
N ASN A 70 0.20 -21.04 12.31
CA ASN A 70 1.32 -21.91 11.97
C ASN A 70 1.96 -22.48 13.24
N PRO A 71 1.83 -23.79 13.51
CA PRO A 71 2.40 -24.37 14.71
C PRO A 71 3.94 -24.39 14.72
N ASN A 72 4.55 -24.20 13.55
CA ASN A 72 6.00 -24.17 13.37
C ASN A 72 6.51 -22.76 13.10
N TYR A 73 5.77 -21.72 13.52
CA TYR A 73 6.26 -20.36 13.37
C TYR A 73 7.49 -20.12 14.24
N TYR A 74 8.48 -19.41 13.71
CA TYR A 74 9.79 -19.25 14.35
C TYR A 74 9.80 -18.27 15.55
N GLU A 75 8.78 -17.41 15.68
CA GLU A 75 8.65 -16.51 16.83
C GLU A 75 7.84 -17.18 17.94
N ASP A 76 8.43 -17.26 19.13
CA ASP A 76 7.79 -17.86 20.30
C ASP A 76 6.49 -17.14 20.67
N LYS A 77 5.48 -17.93 21.07
CA LYS A 77 4.16 -17.46 21.51
C LYS A 77 3.35 -16.70 20.46
N GLN A 78 3.71 -16.81 19.20
CA GLN A 78 2.96 -16.24 18.08
C GLN A 78 2.54 -17.32 17.08
N PRO A 79 1.46 -17.11 16.33
CA PRO A 79 0.52 -15.99 16.41
C PRO A 79 -0.45 -16.12 17.60
N TYR A 80 -1.01 -15.00 18.07
CA TYR A 80 -2.00 -15.00 19.16
C TYR A 80 -3.39 -15.50 18.73
N LEU A 81 -3.71 -15.37 17.44
CA LEU A 81 -4.98 -15.82 16.86
C LEU A 81 -4.82 -17.24 16.32
N SER A 82 -5.79 -18.11 16.60
CA SER A 82 -5.81 -19.47 16.04
C SER A 82 -6.21 -19.49 14.57
N THR A 83 -7.08 -18.56 14.16
CA THR A 83 -7.64 -18.49 12.80
C THR A 83 -7.86 -17.04 12.40
N VAL A 84 -7.62 -16.74 11.12
CA VAL A 84 -7.96 -15.45 10.49
C VAL A 84 -8.77 -15.73 9.25
N VAL A 85 -9.94 -15.10 9.15
CA VAL A 85 -10.84 -15.22 7.99
C VAL A 85 -10.93 -13.87 7.27
N PHE A 86 -10.49 -13.81 6.03
CA PHE A 86 -10.68 -12.65 5.16
C PHE A 86 -11.95 -12.82 4.35
N LYS A 87 -12.97 -12.02 4.62
CA LYS A 87 -14.23 -12.00 3.87
C LYS A 87 -14.20 -10.97 2.75
N PHE A 88 -14.70 -11.33 1.59
CA PHE A 88 -14.76 -10.45 0.42
C PHE A 88 -16.14 -9.83 0.30
N PHE A 89 -16.18 -8.52 0.06
CA PHE A 89 -17.40 -7.76 -0.12
C PHE A 89 -17.34 -6.99 -1.43
N LYS A 90 -18.50 -6.83 -2.09
CA LYS A 90 -18.59 -6.13 -3.38
C LYS A 90 -18.45 -4.61 -3.25
N ASP A 91 -18.90 -4.06 -2.13
CA ASP A 91 -18.99 -2.61 -1.92
C ASP A 91 -18.77 -2.20 -0.47
N GLN A 92 -18.55 -0.91 -0.26
CA GLN A 92 -18.30 -0.35 1.08
C GLN A 92 -19.53 -0.37 2.00
N ALA A 93 -20.75 -0.35 1.45
CA ALA A 93 -21.97 -0.39 2.26
C ALA A 93 -22.11 -1.75 2.93
N SER A 94 -21.87 -2.83 2.19
CA SER A 94 -21.84 -4.21 2.70
C SER A 94 -20.78 -4.40 3.79
N ILE A 95 -19.57 -3.86 3.60
CA ILE A 95 -18.51 -3.88 4.62
C ILE A 95 -18.96 -3.14 5.88
N SER A 96 -19.54 -1.95 5.73
CA SER A 96 -20.01 -1.14 6.85
C SER A 96 -21.11 -1.84 7.64
N SER A 97 -22.03 -2.51 6.94
CA SER A 97 -23.08 -3.31 7.57
C SER A 97 -22.52 -4.51 8.33
N ALA A 98 -21.60 -5.25 7.72
CA ALA A 98 -20.96 -6.40 8.35
C ALA A 98 -20.15 -6.02 9.61
N LEU A 99 -19.46 -4.86 9.60
CA LEU A 99 -18.75 -4.36 10.77
C LEU A 99 -19.71 -3.97 11.90
N ARG A 100 -20.82 -3.29 11.61
CA ARG A 100 -21.82 -2.90 12.61
C ARG A 100 -22.54 -4.10 13.22
N SER A 101 -22.83 -5.13 12.42
CA SER A 101 -23.45 -6.37 12.87
C SER A 101 -22.46 -7.32 13.57
N LYS A 102 -21.19 -6.94 13.68
CA LYS A 102 -20.11 -7.80 14.21
C LYS A 102 -19.91 -9.11 13.42
N ALA A 103 -20.30 -9.14 12.16
CA ALA A 103 -20.02 -10.24 11.24
C ALA A 103 -18.56 -10.24 10.73
N ILE A 104 -17.85 -9.13 10.95
CA ILE A 104 -16.41 -8.97 10.84
C ILE A 104 -15.89 -8.12 12.01
N ASP A 105 -14.65 -8.36 12.41
CA ASP A 105 -14.02 -7.70 13.56
C ASP A 105 -13.25 -6.45 13.13
N MET A 106 -12.70 -6.44 11.91
CA MET A 106 -11.82 -5.39 11.44
C MET A 106 -11.97 -5.17 9.92
N THR A 107 -11.81 -3.92 9.51
CA THR A 107 -11.74 -3.56 8.09
C THR A 107 -10.93 -2.31 7.85
N TRP A 108 -10.58 -2.06 6.58
CA TRP A 108 -10.01 -0.80 6.09
C TRP A 108 -10.98 -0.06 5.22
N PHE A 109 -11.24 1.20 5.56
CA PHE A 109 -11.92 2.12 4.65
C PHE A 109 -10.90 2.97 3.89
N LYS A 110 -11.06 3.02 2.57
CA LYS A 110 -10.22 3.88 1.71
C LYS A 110 -10.57 5.36 1.88
N ASP A 111 -11.86 5.64 2.15
CA ASP A 111 -12.37 6.98 2.39
C ASP A 111 -12.42 7.26 3.90
N PRO A 112 -11.62 8.21 4.40
CA PRO A 112 -11.61 8.56 5.82
C PRO A 112 -12.94 9.16 6.31
N LYS A 113 -13.77 9.73 5.41
CA LYS A 113 -15.10 10.23 5.77
C LYS A 113 -16.04 9.09 6.15
N VAL A 114 -15.99 7.97 5.42
CA VAL A 114 -16.77 6.76 5.73
C VAL A 114 -16.34 6.19 7.07
N SER A 115 -15.05 6.07 7.33
CA SER A 115 -14.52 5.62 8.62
C SER A 115 -14.99 6.51 9.77
N ALA A 116 -14.86 7.85 9.65
CA ALA A 116 -15.30 8.79 10.66
C ALA A 116 -16.81 8.71 10.94
N GLN A 117 -17.63 8.55 9.89
CA GLN A 117 -19.07 8.42 10.05
C GLN A 117 -19.46 7.12 10.76
N ILE A 118 -18.79 6.02 10.46
CA ILE A 118 -19.05 4.72 11.12
C ILE A 118 -18.71 4.79 12.60
N VAL A 119 -17.54 5.30 12.96
CA VAL A 119 -17.13 5.46 14.36
C VAL A 119 -18.10 6.38 15.12
N LYS A 120 -18.53 7.49 14.50
CA LYS A 120 -19.52 8.39 15.11
C LYS A 120 -20.87 7.70 15.38
N SER A 121 -21.30 6.80 14.50
CA SER A 121 -22.58 6.08 14.64
C SER A 121 -22.50 4.78 15.42
N SER A 122 -21.31 4.33 15.78
CA SER A 122 -21.05 3.04 16.46
C SER A 122 -19.95 3.23 17.50
N PRO A 123 -20.27 3.73 18.71
CA PRO A 123 -19.28 4.10 19.73
C PRO A 123 -18.44 2.94 20.26
N ASP A 124 -18.88 1.72 20.05
CA ASP A 124 -18.17 0.48 20.40
C ASP A 124 -17.03 0.12 19.41
N LEU A 125 -16.95 0.83 18.29
CA LEU A 125 -15.90 0.65 17.31
C LEU A 125 -14.72 1.59 17.55
N ALA A 126 -13.52 1.04 17.59
CA ALA A 126 -12.28 1.81 17.63
C ALA A 126 -11.77 2.10 16.21
N SER A 127 -11.22 3.30 15.99
CA SER A 127 -10.53 3.65 14.76
C SER A 127 -9.08 4.02 15.05
N ALA A 128 -8.16 3.37 14.37
CA ALA A 128 -6.76 3.75 14.36
C ALA A 128 -6.44 4.42 13.02
N PRO A 129 -6.22 5.75 12.97
CA PRO A 129 -5.80 6.40 11.76
C PRO A 129 -4.40 5.91 11.38
N GLY A 130 -4.32 5.13 10.32
CA GLY A 130 -3.05 4.67 9.78
C GLY A 130 -2.29 5.83 9.14
N LYS A 131 -1.02 6.01 9.48
CA LYS A 131 -0.12 6.82 8.67
C LYS A 131 0.10 6.07 7.35
N THR A 132 -0.53 6.52 6.28
CA THR A 132 -0.32 5.94 4.96
C THR A 132 0.79 6.68 4.22
N SER A 133 1.67 5.94 3.58
CA SER A 133 2.65 6.48 2.64
C SER A 133 2.10 6.60 1.20
N ARG A 134 0.77 6.53 1.03
CA ARG A 134 0.16 6.65 -0.29
C ARG A 134 0.14 8.11 -0.74
N THR A 135 0.61 8.33 -1.94
CA THR A 135 0.42 9.57 -2.68
C THR A 135 -0.64 9.37 -3.75
N PHE A 136 -1.32 10.45 -4.12
CA PHE A 136 -2.27 10.49 -5.24
C PHE A 136 -1.66 11.32 -6.39
N PRO A 137 -0.77 10.73 -7.18
CA PRO A 137 -0.13 11.44 -8.27
C PRO A 137 -1.04 11.47 -9.51
N VAL A 138 -0.92 12.53 -10.28
CA VAL A 138 -1.44 12.58 -11.65
C VAL A 138 -0.29 12.23 -12.59
N TRP A 139 -0.39 11.08 -13.25
CA TRP A 139 0.60 10.62 -14.20
C TRP A 139 0.33 11.21 -15.60
N MET A 140 1.34 11.82 -16.20
CA MET A 140 1.26 12.39 -17.54
C MET A 140 2.27 11.68 -18.46
N SER A 141 1.79 11.12 -19.57
CA SER A 141 2.69 10.51 -20.55
C SER A 141 3.48 11.58 -21.30
N MET A 142 4.78 11.66 -21.08
CA MET A 142 5.66 12.59 -21.79
C MET A 142 5.80 12.30 -23.28
N LYS A 143 5.31 11.16 -23.76
CA LYS A 143 5.30 10.80 -25.19
C LYS A 143 4.01 11.20 -25.89
N ALA A 144 2.93 11.48 -25.17
CA ALA A 144 1.62 11.81 -25.71
C ALA A 144 1.39 13.32 -25.73
N LYS A 145 0.84 13.85 -26.83
CA LYS A 145 0.33 15.22 -26.87
C LYS A 145 -0.91 15.35 -25.98
N PRO A 146 -1.11 16.49 -25.29
CA PRO A 146 -0.25 17.66 -25.23
C PRO A 146 0.84 17.59 -24.16
N PHE A 147 0.96 16.46 -23.43
CA PHE A 147 1.83 16.33 -22.26
C PHE A 147 3.32 16.15 -22.61
N ASN A 148 3.66 15.98 -23.88
CA ASN A 148 5.04 16.02 -24.36
C ASN A 148 5.65 17.44 -24.24
N ASP A 149 4.82 18.49 -24.20
CA ASP A 149 5.27 19.86 -23.93
C ASP A 149 5.39 20.10 -22.41
N VAL A 150 6.57 20.53 -21.97
CA VAL A 150 6.84 20.84 -20.56
C VAL A 150 6.00 21.99 -20.03
N ARG A 151 5.64 22.96 -20.89
CA ARG A 151 4.80 24.10 -20.50
C ARG A 151 3.42 23.64 -20.08
N VAL A 152 2.82 22.71 -20.82
CA VAL A 152 1.51 22.11 -20.46
C VAL A 152 1.57 21.43 -19.10
N ARG A 153 2.61 20.66 -18.83
CA ARG A 153 2.76 19.98 -17.52
C ARG A 153 2.94 20.98 -16.37
N ARG A 154 3.71 22.05 -16.58
CA ARG A 154 3.88 23.15 -15.62
C ARG A 154 2.59 23.92 -15.40
N ALA A 155 1.86 24.24 -16.47
CA ALA A 155 0.57 24.92 -16.40
C ALA A 155 -0.45 24.11 -15.58
N LEU A 156 -0.55 22.80 -15.81
CA LEU A 156 -1.41 21.91 -15.02
C LEU A 156 -1.02 21.90 -13.54
N SER A 157 0.28 21.86 -13.25
CA SER A 157 0.76 21.91 -11.87
C SER A 157 0.39 23.20 -11.16
N LEU A 158 0.55 24.35 -11.82
CA LEU A 158 0.17 25.66 -11.31
C LEU A 158 -1.34 25.85 -11.19
N ALA A 159 -2.12 25.29 -12.12
CA ALA A 159 -3.58 25.39 -12.10
C ALA A 159 -4.24 24.49 -11.02
N THR A 160 -3.52 23.50 -10.51
CA THR A 160 -4.09 22.54 -9.54
C THR A 160 -4.09 23.10 -8.13
N ASP A 161 -5.28 23.32 -7.58
CA ASP A 161 -5.46 23.61 -6.15
C ASP A 161 -5.42 22.31 -5.32
N ARG A 162 -4.22 21.98 -4.85
CA ARG A 162 -3.99 20.74 -4.06
C ARG A 162 -4.65 20.76 -2.71
N LYS A 163 -4.87 21.95 -2.11
CA LYS A 163 -5.59 22.07 -0.82
C LYS A 163 -7.07 21.79 -1.03
N ALA A 164 -7.68 22.36 -2.08
CA ALA A 164 -9.07 22.07 -2.42
C ALA A 164 -9.25 20.57 -2.77
N CYS A 165 -8.34 19.97 -3.52
CA CYS A 165 -8.36 18.52 -3.79
C CYS A 165 -8.29 17.69 -2.50
N LEU A 166 -7.41 18.04 -1.56
CA LEU A 166 -7.31 17.38 -0.27
C LEU A 166 -8.63 17.45 0.51
N GLN A 167 -9.25 18.61 0.57
CA GLN A 167 -10.53 18.81 1.27
C GLN A 167 -11.67 18.04 0.58
N THR A 168 -11.77 18.12 -0.73
CA THR A 168 -12.89 17.53 -1.47
C THR A 168 -12.79 16.01 -1.51
N VAL A 169 -11.59 15.46 -1.78
CA VAL A 169 -11.41 14.01 -1.98
C VAL A 169 -11.21 13.29 -0.66
N LEU A 170 -10.40 13.83 0.24
CA LEU A 170 -9.99 13.15 1.48
C LEU A 170 -10.57 13.78 2.75
N GLY A 171 -11.49 14.77 2.64
CA GLY A 171 -12.06 15.44 3.80
C GLY A 171 -11.02 16.16 4.67
N GLY A 172 -9.90 16.57 4.09
CA GLY A 172 -8.80 17.20 4.82
C GLY A 172 -7.83 16.21 5.48
N SER A 173 -8.09 14.91 5.39
CA SER A 173 -7.18 13.87 5.92
C SER A 173 -5.94 13.74 5.06
N GLY A 174 -4.77 14.02 5.63
CA GLY A 174 -3.49 13.96 4.92
C GLY A 174 -2.79 15.31 4.82
N LYS A 175 -1.78 15.37 3.99
CA LYS A 175 -0.99 16.59 3.75
C LYS A 175 -0.80 16.79 2.24
N VAL A 176 -0.76 18.05 1.81
CA VAL A 176 -0.22 18.39 0.50
C VAL A 176 1.29 18.17 0.58
N GLY A 177 1.79 17.21 -0.16
CA GLY A 177 3.17 16.75 -0.03
C GLY A 177 3.86 16.45 -1.35
N ALA A 178 5.10 15.99 -1.27
CA ALA A 178 5.91 15.54 -2.38
C ALA A 178 5.53 14.11 -2.84
N MET A 179 6.15 13.65 -3.93
CA MET A 179 5.95 12.29 -4.45
C MET A 179 6.38 11.21 -3.45
N VAL A 180 7.43 11.47 -2.66
CA VAL A 180 7.88 10.60 -1.57
C VAL A 180 7.38 11.19 -0.27
N PRO A 181 6.45 10.53 0.43
CA PRO A 181 5.88 11.05 1.66
C PRO A 181 6.87 11.02 2.82
N GLU A 182 6.70 11.96 3.76
CA GLU A 182 7.46 12.09 5.00
C GLU A 182 7.55 10.78 5.81
N SER A 183 6.50 9.95 5.73
CA SER A 183 6.42 8.67 6.43
C SER A 183 7.35 7.59 5.90
N GLN A 184 7.96 7.78 4.74
CA GLN A 184 8.97 6.87 4.21
C GLN A 184 10.37 7.28 4.64
N VAL A 185 11.23 6.28 4.87
CA VAL A 185 12.64 6.52 5.20
C VAL A 185 13.31 7.32 4.08
N GLY A 186 13.90 8.47 4.42
CA GLY A 186 14.41 9.42 3.44
C GLY A 186 13.33 10.22 2.71
N GLY A 187 12.08 10.14 3.18
CA GLY A 187 10.97 10.95 2.68
C GLY A 187 11.16 12.43 2.99
N TYR A 188 10.54 13.25 2.17
CA TYR A 188 10.63 14.69 2.25
C TYR A 188 9.48 15.24 3.11
N ASP A 189 9.79 16.01 4.14
CA ASP A 189 8.85 16.52 5.14
C ASP A 189 8.00 17.73 4.69
N GLY A 190 8.20 18.17 3.47
CA GLY A 190 7.46 19.29 2.93
C GLY A 190 7.54 19.40 1.41
N VAL A 191 6.80 20.34 0.88
CA VAL A 191 6.87 20.70 -0.53
C VAL A 191 8.00 21.67 -0.83
N GLY A 192 8.95 21.92 0.09
CA GLY A 192 10.08 22.82 -0.11
C GLY A 192 9.93 23.80 -1.29
N PRO A 193 10.94 24.43 -1.77
CA PRO A 193 10.85 25.34 -2.91
C PRO A 193 10.75 24.56 -4.25
N MET A 194 9.71 23.72 -4.38
CA MET A 194 9.44 23.08 -5.67
C MET A 194 8.82 24.11 -6.62
N PRO A 195 9.48 24.45 -7.72
CA PRO A 195 8.92 25.35 -8.72
C PRO A 195 7.61 24.75 -9.27
N TYR A 196 6.64 25.59 -9.57
CA TYR A 196 5.33 25.21 -10.13
C TYR A 196 4.42 24.38 -9.19
N TYR A 197 4.72 24.30 -7.90
CA TYR A 197 3.91 23.52 -6.96
C TYR A 197 2.84 24.35 -6.25
N LYS A 198 3.08 25.65 -6.04
CA LYS A 198 2.10 26.59 -5.52
C LYS A 198 1.04 26.89 -6.59
N THR A 199 -0.23 26.85 -6.19
CA THR A 199 -1.32 27.21 -7.11
C THR A 199 -1.19 28.65 -7.59
N ASP A 200 -1.13 28.86 -8.89
CA ASP A 200 -1.03 30.15 -9.56
C ASP A 200 -1.68 30.06 -10.95
N VAL A 201 -2.99 30.25 -11.00
CA VAL A 201 -3.77 30.16 -12.24
C VAL A 201 -3.38 31.24 -13.27
N PRO A 202 -3.12 32.51 -12.87
CA PRO A 202 -2.61 33.51 -13.81
C PRO A 202 -1.29 33.12 -14.46
N ALA A 203 -0.33 32.57 -13.70
CA ALA A 203 0.93 32.09 -14.27
C ALA A 203 0.73 30.86 -15.17
N ALA A 204 -0.20 29.96 -14.82
CA ALA A 204 -0.53 28.81 -15.66
C ALA A 204 -1.05 29.22 -17.05
N LYS A 205 -1.84 30.29 -17.14
CA LYS A 205 -2.40 30.79 -18.40
C LYS A 205 -1.36 31.47 -19.32
N LYS A 206 -0.19 31.80 -18.78
CA LYS A 206 0.90 32.44 -19.54
C LYS A 206 1.86 31.42 -20.19
N LEU A 207 1.77 30.16 -19.81
CA LEU A 207 2.58 29.05 -20.31
C LEU A 207 1.97 28.40 -21.56
#